data_510770dae7e0f555c1f3cec19b59ef90
#
_entry.id   510770dae7e0f555c1f3cec19b59ef90
#
_cell.length_a   1.000
_cell.length_b   1.000
_cell.length_c   1.000
_cell.angle_alpha   90.00
_cell.angle_beta   90.00
_cell.angle_gamma   90.00
#
_symmetry.space_group_name_H-M   'P 1'
#
loop_
_entity.id
_entity.type
_entity.pdbx_description
1 polymer ?
#
loop_
_entity_poly.entity_id
_entity_poly.type
_entity_poly.pdbx_seq_one_letter_code
_entity_poly.pdbx_strand_id
1 'polypeptide(L)'
;MKKVIAIDMDQVLADLLSDWVAYINAYDDPFLKEKDILCWDISKYSNTQNNVYRHLDYDLFRNLDVIEGSQRVVKELTKKYEVYVVTTATNHPESLKAKLEWLTEYFPFIPPSNVVLCGNKNIIKADIMIDDGIHNLETFEGMKILFDAPHNRNDNRFIRVMNWEEIERKLL
;
A
#
# COMPACT_ATOMS: atom_id res chain seq x y z
N MET A 1 6.76 24.64 10.16
CA MET A 1 5.82 23.48 10.07
C MET A 1 6.60 22.26 9.62
N LYS A 2 6.28 21.09 10.11
CA LYS A 2 6.83 19.84 9.59
C LYS A 2 6.34 19.64 8.15
N LYS A 3 7.17 19.02 7.30
CA LYS A 3 6.71 18.54 6.00
C LYS A 3 5.75 17.37 6.18
N VAL A 4 4.82 17.24 5.26
CA VAL A 4 3.78 16.20 5.26
C VAL A 4 4.21 15.03 4.38
N ILE A 5 4.08 13.80 4.92
CA ILE A 5 4.24 12.56 4.14
C ILE A 5 2.90 11.83 4.07
N ALA A 6 2.46 11.48 2.86
CA ALA A 6 1.39 10.55 2.59
C ALA A 6 1.98 9.17 2.27
N ILE A 7 1.56 8.15 3.02
CA ILE A 7 2.03 6.76 2.86
C ILE A 7 0.82 5.90 2.49
N ASP A 8 0.92 5.12 1.42
CA ASP A 8 -0.08 4.10 1.12
C ASP A 8 -0.04 2.95 2.15
N MET A 9 -1.12 2.22 2.27
CA MET A 9 -1.22 1.08 3.17
C MET A 9 -0.90 -0.23 2.44
N ASP A 10 -1.70 -0.57 1.43
CA ASP A 10 -1.62 -1.85 0.75
C ASP A 10 -0.31 -1.94 -0.06
N GLN A 11 0.43 -3.03 0.08
CA GLN A 11 1.72 -3.26 -0.56
C GLN A 11 2.84 -2.27 -0.18
N VAL A 12 2.58 -1.37 0.77
CA VAL A 12 3.59 -0.43 1.32
C VAL A 12 3.79 -0.65 2.82
N LEU A 13 2.71 -0.76 3.59
CA LEU A 13 2.71 -1.08 5.03
C LEU A 13 2.26 -2.51 5.30
N ALA A 14 1.27 -2.99 4.54
CA ALA A 14 0.62 -4.27 4.64
C ALA A 14 0.87 -5.10 3.37
N ASP A 15 1.22 -6.38 3.52
CA ASP A 15 1.52 -7.29 2.41
C ASP A 15 0.25 -7.90 1.83
N LEU A 16 -0.46 -7.11 1.01
CA LEU A 16 -1.68 -7.57 0.35
C LEU A 16 -1.40 -8.61 -0.74
N LEU A 17 -0.30 -8.47 -1.48
CA LEU A 17 -0.07 -9.26 -2.68
C LEU A 17 0.20 -10.74 -2.35
N SER A 18 0.97 -11.02 -1.30
CA SER A 18 1.23 -12.38 -0.83
C SER A 18 -0.05 -13.15 -0.51
N ASP A 19 -0.92 -12.55 0.28
CA ASP A 19 -2.19 -13.19 0.69
C ASP A 19 -3.13 -13.35 -0.50
N TRP A 20 -3.19 -12.36 -1.38
CA TRP A 20 -4.04 -12.44 -2.56
C TRP A 20 -3.56 -13.52 -3.55
N VAL A 21 -2.25 -13.63 -3.76
CA VAL A 21 -1.67 -14.72 -4.58
C VAL A 21 -1.90 -16.08 -3.94
N ALA A 22 -1.73 -16.21 -2.62
CA ALA A 22 -2.04 -17.45 -1.91
C ALA A 22 -3.50 -17.86 -2.11
N TYR A 23 -4.41 -16.89 -2.07
CA TYR A 23 -5.82 -17.12 -2.33
C TYR A 23 -6.06 -17.60 -3.78
N ILE A 24 -5.53 -16.90 -4.79
CA ILE A 24 -5.68 -17.30 -6.20
C ILE A 24 -5.17 -18.73 -6.40
N ASN A 25 -4.03 -19.06 -5.81
CA ASN A 25 -3.46 -20.40 -5.90
C ASN A 25 -4.32 -21.47 -5.23
N ALA A 26 -5.04 -21.12 -4.17
CA ALA A 26 -5.91 -22.08 -3.47
C ALA A 26 -7.20 -22.40 -4.22
N TYR A 27 -7.72 -21.45 -5.00
CA TYR A 27 -9.07 -21.54 -5.56
C TYR A 27 -9.14 -21.46 -7.09
N ASP A 28 -8.07 -21.05 -7.75
CA ASP A 28 -8.13 -20.69 -9.15
C ASP A 28 -6.93 -21.16 -9.98
N ASP A 29 -5.73 -20.68 -9.72
CA ASP A 29 -4.50 -21.07 -10.42
C ASP A 29 -3.39 -21.46 -9.43
N PRO A 30 -3.09 -22.75 -9.27
CA PRO A 30 -2.23 -23.25 -8.21
C PRO A 30 -0.73 -23.02 -8.42
N PHE A 31 -0.30 -22.19 -9.37
CA PHE A 31 1.11 -22.00 -9.68
C PHE A 31 1.55 -20.55 -9.84
N LEU A 32 0.66 -19.59 -9.56
CA LEU A 32 0.98 -18.18 -9.64
C LEU A 32 1.99 -17.80 -8.54
N LYS A 33 2.97 -16.99 -8.89
CA LYS A 33 3.92 -16.38 -7.95
C LYS A 33 3.81 -14.87 -8.04
N GLU A 34 4.03 -14.17 -6.94
CA GLU A 34 3.98 -12.71 -6.91
C GLU A 34 4.81 -12.05 -8.02
N LYS A 35 6.02 -12.57 -8.29
CA LYS A 35 6.90 -12.07 -9.36
C LYS A 35 6.30 -12.14 -10.76
N ASP A 36 5.26 -12.94 -10.95
CA ASP A 36 4.61 -13.14 -12.24
C ASP A 36 3.48 -12.09 -12.45
N ILE A 37 3.14 -11.30 -11.42
CA ILE A 37 2.16 -10.22 -11.45
C ILE A 37 2.82 -8.96 -12.03
N LEU A 38 2.75 -8.78 -13.34
CA LEU A 38 3.45 -7.70 -14.04
C LEU A 38 2.56 -6.49 -14.37
N CYS A 39 1.31 -6.48 -13.92
CA CYS A 39 0.40 -5.35 -14.09
C CYS A 39 -0.53 -5.21 -12.90
N TRP A 40 -1.10 -4.01 -12.75
CA TRP A 40 -2.00 -3.65 -11.65
C TRP A 40 -3.26 -4.52 -11.58
N ASP A 41 -3.82 -4.87 -12.73
CA ASP A 41 -5.07 -5.64 -12.81
C ASP A 41 -4.80 -7.13 -12.60
N ILE A 42 -4.97 -7.58 -11.35
CA ILE A 42 -4.71 -8.97 -10.95
C ILE A 42 -5.73 -9.96 -11.58
N SER A 43 -6.89 -9.49 -12.04
CA SER A 43 -7.88 -10.35 -12.70
C SER A 43 -7.34 -11.03 -13.95
N LYS A 44 -6.30 -10.47 -14.56
CA LYS A 44 -5.62 -11.04 -15.74
C LYS A 44 -4.86 -12.33 -15.43
N TYR A 45 -4.59 -12.59 -14.15
CA TYR A 45 -3.83 -13.77 -13.69
C TYR A 45 -4.75 -14.82 -13.06
N SER A 46 -6.05 -14.62 -13.09
CA SER A 46 -7.05 -15.52 -12.51
C SER A 46 -7.97 -16.07 -13.58
N ASN A 47 -8.24 -17.38 -13.54
CA ASN A 47 -9.22 -18.04 -14.42
C ASN A 47 -10.65 -17.62 -14.09
N THR A 48 -10.92 -17.17 -12.87
CA THR A 48 -12.23 -16.66 -12.44
C THR A 48 -12.41 -15.16 -12.70
N GLN A 49 -11.41 -14.50 -13.28
CA GLN A 49 -11.42 -13.09 -13.63
C GLN A 49 -11.83 -12.19 -12.46
N ASN A 50 -12.91 -11.41 -12.61
CA ASN A 50 -13.35 -10.46 -11.59
C ASN A 50 -13.74 -11.10 -10.25
N ASN A 51 -13.96 -12.41 -10.18
CA ASN A 51 -14.23 -13.06 -8.90
C ASN A 51 -13.06 -13.01 -7.92
N VAL A 52 -11.83 -12.78 -8.41
CA VAL A 52 -10.65 -12.63 -7.55
C VAL A 52 -10.81 -11.46 -6.55
N TYR A 53 -11.58 -10.43 -6.91
CA TYR A 53 -11.82 -9.25 -6.07
C TYR A 53 -12.83 -9.51 -4.92
N ARG A 54 -13.62 -10.59 -4.95
CA ARG A 54 -14.57 -10.92 -3.89
C ARG A 54 -13.92 -11.20 -2.53
N HIS A 55 -12.64 -11.49 -2.53
CA HIS A 55 -11.86 -11.79 -1.33
C HIS A 55 -11.17 -10.57 -0.74
N LEU A 56 -11.33 -9.41 -1.33
CA LEU A 56 -10.95 -8.14 -0.75
C LEU A 56 -12.01 -7.72 0.29
N ASP A 57 -12.18 -8.56 1.30
CA ASP A 57 -13.16 -8.45 2.37
C ASP A 57 -12.51 -8.01 3.70
N TYR A 58 -13.32 -8.00 4.75
CA TYR A 58 -12.86 -7.63 6.09
C TYR A 58 -11.77 -8.57 6.60
N ASP A 59 -11.96 -9.89 6.44
CA ASP A 59 -11.06 -10.88 7.03
C ASP A 59 -9.68 -10.83 6.37
N LEU A 60 -9.62 -10.68 5.05
CA LEU A 60 -8.35 -10.51 4.36
C LEU A 60 -7.61 -9.28 4.89
N PHE A 61 -8.22 -8.09 4.81
CA PHE A 61 -7.54 -6.85 5.21
C PHE A 61 -7.20 -6.77 6.69
N ARG A 62 -7.96 -7.46 7.55
CA ARG A 62 -7.71 -7.48 8.99
C ARG A 62 -6.50 -8.32 9.38
N ASN A 63 -6.15 -9.31 8.58
CA ASN A 63 -5.12 -10.31 8.90
C ASN A 63 -3.84 -10.18 8.06
N LEU A 64 -3.69 -9.12 7.26
CA LEU A 64 -2.49 -8.88 6.46
C LEU A 64 -1.23 -8.80 7.33
N ASP A 65 -0.16 -9.39 6.84
CA ASP A 65 1.16 -9.26 7.45
C ASP A 65 1.70 -7.84 7.28
N VAL A 66 2.51 -7.40 8.26
CA VAL A 66 3.18 -6.09 8.21
C VAL A 66 4.45 -6.20 7.37
N ILE A 67 4.63 -5.31 6.40
CA ILE A 67 5.86 -5.26 5.61
C ILE A 67 7.05 -4.92 6.53
N GLU A 68 8.09 -5.73 6.44
CA GLU A 68 9.28 -5.67 7.29
C GLU A 68 9.90 -4.27 7.31
N GLY A 69 10.25 -3.82 8.51
CA GLY A 69 10.87 -2.51 8.74
C GLY A 69 9.90 -1.33 8.76
N SER A 70 8.66 -1.48 8.24
CA SER A 70 7.71 -0.38 8.12
C SER A 70 7.38 0.29 9.45
N GLN A 71 7.04 -0.49 10.48
CA GLN A 71 6.68 0.04 11.80
C GLN A 71 7.80 0.89 12.41
N ARG A 72 9.03 0.38 12.35
CA ARG A 72 10.20 1.06 12.89
C ARG A 72 10.46 2.37 12.17
N VAL A 73 10.53 2.33 10.85
CA VAL A 73 10.88 3.49 10.04
C VAL A 73 9.77 4.54 10.06
N VAL A 74 8.49 4.15 9.94
CA VAL A 74 7.36 5.09 10.04
C VAL A 74 7.34 5.78 11.40
N LYS A 75 7.62 5.05 12.50
CA LYS A 75 7.72 5.64 13.83
C LYS A 75 8.82 6.70 13.90
N GLU A 76 9.98 6.47 13.29
CA GLU A 76 11.05 7.47 13.23
C GLU A 76 10.64 8.66 12.33
N LEU A 77 9.97 8.42 11.21
CA LEU A 77 9.45 9.48 10.35
C LEU A 77 8.50 10.42 11.09
N THR A 78 7.65 9.93 12.02
CA THR A 78 6.73 10.80 12.77
C THR A 78 7.45 11.84 13.65
N LYS A 79 8.70 11.61 14.01
CA LYS A 79 9.50 12.59 14.75
C LYS A 79 9.87 13.81 13.91
N LYS A 80 10.11 13.61 12.61
CA LYS A 80 10.59 14.61 11.66
C LYS A 80 9.51 15.20 10.77
N TYR A 81 8.50 14.41 10.45
CA TYR A 81 7.43 14.72 9.51
C TYR A 81 6.05 14.62 10.16
N GLU A 82 5.05 15.22 9.53
CA GLU A 82 3.64 14.95 9.79
C GLU A 82 3.22 13.80 8.85
N VAL A 83 2.98 12.62 9.42
CA VAL A 83 2.75 11.39 8.65
C VAL A 83 1.27 11.10 8.59
N TYR A 84 0.75 10.90 7.37
CA TYR A 84 -0.59 10.42 7.07
C TYR A 84 -0.52 9.07 6.37
N VAL A 85 -1.42 8.16 6.73
CA VAL A 85 -1.68 6.95 5.94
C VAL A 85 -2.87 7.25 5.02
N VAL A 86 -2.69 7.05 3.71
CA VAL A 86 -3.68 7.38 2.69
C VAL A 86 -3.95 6.14 1.84
N THR A 87 -5.09 5.49 2.04
CA THR A 87 -5.43 4.24 1.36
C THR A 87 -6.77 4.31 0.65
N THR A 88 -6.88 3.63 -0.50
CA THR A 88 -8.15 3.49 -1.21
C THR A 88 -8.96 2.34 -0.60
N ALA A 89 -10.24 2.61 -0.29
CA ALA A 89 -11.09 1.61 0.36
C ALA A 89 -12.55 1.65 -0.11
N THR A 90 -12.94 2.66 -0.91
CA THR A 90 -14.36 2.86 -1.28
C THR A 90 -14.90 1.79 -2.23
N ASN A 91 -14.03 1.13 -3.01
CA ASN A 91 -14.44 0.03 -3.90
C ASN A 91 -14.70 -1.27 -3.13
N HIS A 92 -14.19 -1.36 -1.91
CA HIS A 92 -14.36 -2.49 -1.00
C HIS A 92 -14.73 -1.96 0.39
N PRO A 93 -15.99 -1.54 0.60
CA PRO A 93 -16.41 -0.86 1.83
C PRO A 93 -16.15 -1.65 3.12
N GLU A 94 -16.16 -2.97 3.04
CA GLU A 94 -15.87 -3.84 4.18
C GLU A 94 -14.40 -3.75 4.63
N SER A 95 -13.50 -3.35 3.74
CA SER A 95 -12.09 -3.10 4.07
C SER A 95 -11.89 -1.87 4.96
N LEU A 96 -12.80 -0.90 4.96
CA LEU A 96 -12.67 0.35 5.72
C LEU A 96 -12.42 0.11 7.20
N LYS A 97 -13.28 -0.72 7.81
CA LYS A 97 -13.18 -1.06 9.23
C LYS A 97 -11.92 -1.88 9.50
N ALA A 98 -11.66 -2.89 8.66
CA ALA A 98 -10.49 -3.76 8.80
C ALA A 98 -9.17 -2.98 8.75
N LYS A 99 -9.02 -2.09 7.77
CA LYS A 99 -7.83 -1.24 7.62
C LYS A 99 -7.61 -0.32 8.81
N LEU A 100 -8.69 0.29 9.33
CA LEU A 100 -8.59 1.17 10.49
C LEU A 100 -8.18 0.40 11.76
N GLU A 101 -8.74 -0.78 11.99
CA GLU A 101 -8.39 -1.65 13.11
C GLU A 101 -6.96 -2.17 12.98
N TRP A 102 -6.55 -2.59 11.79
CA TRP A 102 -5.19 -3.02 11.49
C TRP A 102 -4.17 -1.90 11.76
N LEU A 103 -4.42 -0.68 11.26
CA LEU A 103 -3.55 0.47 11.53
C LEU A 103 -3.49 0.81 13.01
N THR A 104 -4.60 0.71 13.74
CA THR A 104 -4.63 0.95 15.18
C THR A 104 -3.77 -0.05 15.95
N GLU A 105 -3.76 -1.30 15.51
CA GLU A 105 -2.97 -2.37 16.14
C GLU A 105 -1.48 -2.25 15.81
N TYR A 106 -1.15 -2.15 14.53
CA TYR A 106 0.24 -2.24 14.08
C TYR A 106 0.97 -0.90 14.02
N PHE A 107 0.24 0.22 13.90
CA PHE A 107 0.79 1.58 13.84
C PHE A 107 0.13 2.52 14.86
N PRO A 108 0.10 2.17 16.16
CA PRO A 108 -0.63 2.92 17.20
C PRO A 108 -0.08 4.34 17.41
N PHE A 109 1.07 4.66 16.87
CA PHE A 109 1.70 5.98 16.89
C PHE A 109 1.19 6.91 15.76
N ILE A 110 0.37 6.41 14.82
CA ILE A 110 -0.37 7.19 13.83
C ILE A 110 -1.77 7.47 14.41
N PRO A 111 -2.10 8.73 14.73
CA PRO A 111 -3.42 9.02 15.26
C PRO A 111 -4.51 8.79 14.19
N PRO A 112 -5.73 8.39 14.57
CA PRO A 112 -6.83 8.17 13.62
C PRO A 112 -7.14 9.40 12.74
N SER A 113 -6.88 10.61 13.22
CA SER A 113 -7.00 11.85 12.44
C SER A 113 -6.04 11.94 11.26
N ASN A 114 -4.99 11.14 11.26
CA ASN A 114 -3.98 11.07 10.20
C ASN A 114 -4.18 9.86 9.27
N VAL A 115 -5.36 9.21 9.35
CA VAL A 115 -5.74 8.14 8.42
C VAL A 115 -6.79 8.68 7.45
N VAL A 116 -6.48 8.60 6.16
CA VAL A 116 -7.36 9.04 5.06
C VAL A 116 -7.82 7.81 4.28
N LEU A 117 -9.10 7.49 4.41
CA LEU A 117 -9.76 6.44 3.63
C LEU A 117 -10.49 7.10 2.46
N CYS A 118 -10.01 6.92 1.24
CA CYS A 118 -10.51 7.63 0.07
C CYS A 118 -10.82 6.69 -1.11
N GLY A 119 -11.41 7.23 -2.17
CA GLY A 119 -11.62 6.52 -3.43
C GLY A 119 -10.64 6.93 -4.53
N ASN A 120 -10.03 8.11 -4.37
CA ASN A 120 -9.06 8.64 -5.32
C ASN A 120 -8.05 9.51 -4.59
N LYS A 121 -6.76 9.24 -4.79
CA LYS A 121 -5.67 9.97 -4.13
C LYS A 121 -5.27 11.29 -4.83
N ASN A 122 -5.87 11.63 -5.96
CA ASN A 122 -5.54 12.86 -6.71
C ASN A 122 -5.81 14.15 -5.93
N ILE A 123 -6.64 14.09 -4.89
CA ILE A 123 -6.94 15.24 -4.02
C ILE A 123 -5.91 15.44 -2.89
N ILE A 124 -5.00 14.49 -2.72
CA ILE A 124 -4.04 14.49 -1.61
C ILE A 124 -2.94 15.52 -1.89
N LYS A 125 -2.77 16.43 -0.93
CA LYS A 125 -1.70 17.41 -0.94
C LYS A 125 -0.74 17.10 0.20
N ALA A 126 0.48 16.73 -0.15
CA ALA A 126 1.58 16.46 0.78
C ALA A 126 2.91 16.86 0.13
N ASP A 127 3.98 16.92 0.91
CA ASP A 127 5.32 17.18 0.36
C ASP A 127 5.93 15.91 -0.27
N ILE A 128 5.58 14.74 0.26
CA ILE A 128 6.11 13.44 -0.16
C ILE A 128 4.96 12.45 -0.22
N MET A 129 4.91 11.62 -1.27
CA MET A 129 4.05 10.44 -1.34
C MET A 129 4.88 9.18 -1.54
N ILE A 130 4.61 8.15 -0.72
CA ILE A 130 5.17 6.81 -0.83
C ILE A 130 4.02 5.88 -1.20
N ASP A 131 4.08 5.29 -2.39
CA ASP A 131 2.97 4.51 -2.96
C ASP A 131 3.54 3.48 -3.95
N ASP A 132 2.92 2.31 -4.08
CA ASP A 132 3.26 1.30 -5.09
C ASP A 132 2.47 1.49 -6.39
N GLY A 133 1.37 2.24 -6.33
CA GLY A 133 0.48 2.53 -7.45
C GLY A 133 0.98 3.69 -8.30
N ILE A 134 1.50 3.36 -9.49
CA ILE A 134 1.99 4.35 -10.47
C ILE A 134 0.97 5.45 -10.73
N HIS A 135 -0.31 5.08 -10.89
CA HIS A 135 -1.40 6.02 -11.20
C HIS A 135 -1.63 7.07 -10.09
N ASN A 136 -1.32 6.75 -8.84
CA ASN A 136 -1.39 7.68 -7.72
C ASN A 136 -0.23 8.70 -7.79
N LEU A 137 0.96 8.23 -8.15
CA LEU A 137 2.15 9.07 -8.25
C LEU A 137 2.13 9.98 -9.50
N GLU A 138 1.49 9.57 -10.59
CA GLU A 138 1.44 10.36 -11.83
C GLU A 138 0.88 11.77 -11.60
N THR A 139 -0.20 11.85 -10.85
CA THR A 139 -0.94 13.10 -10.59
C THR A 139 -0.48 13.86 -9.34
N PHE A 140 0.35 13.24 -8.50
CA PHE A 140 0.85 13.88 -7.29
C PHE A 140 1.89 14.96 -7.60
N GLU A 141 1.87 16.10 -6.88
CA GLU A 141 2.75 17.24 -7.18
C GLU A 141 4.03 17.31 -6.32
N GLY A 142 4.12 16.53 -5.23
CA GLY A 142 5.29 16.51 -4.33
C GLY A 142 6.40 15.55 -4.77
N MET A 143 7.28 15.21 -3.84
CA MET A 143 8.28 14.15 -4.02
C MET A 143 7.59 12.80 -4.14
N LYS A 144 7.83 12.10 -5.23
CA LYS A 144 7.21 10.81 -5.59
C LYS A 144 8.17 9.68 -5.31
N ILE A 145 7.82 8.82 -4.36
CA ILE A 145 8.61 7.62 -4.02
C ILE A 145 7.77 6.40 -4.38
N LEU A 146 8.24 5.64 -5.37
CA LEU A 146 7.63 4.40 -5.81
C LEU A 146 8.17 3.25 -4.96
N PHE A 147 7.32 2.62 -4.17
CA PHE A 147 7.66 1.41 -3.44
C PHE A 147 7.64 0.22 -4.40
N ASP A 148 8.72 -0.58 -4.42
CA ASP A 148 8.85 -1.67 -5.38
C ASP A 148 7.78 -2.74 -5.15
N ALA A 149 7.09 -3.06 -6.23
CA ALA A 149 6.16 -4.18 -6.28
C ALA A 149 6.23 -4.81 -7.68
N PRO A 150 5.92 -6.11 -7.83
CA PRO A 150 6.03 -6.78 -9.12
C PRO A 150 5.31 -6.07 -10.26
N HIS A 151 4.11 -5.55 -10.01
CA HIS A 151 3.26 -4.89 -11.00
C HIS A 151 3.79 -3.53 -11.49
N ASN A 152 4.75 -2.92 -10.77
CA ASN A 152 5.29 -1.61 -11.14
C ASN A 152 6.75 -1.64 -11.63
N ARG A 153 7.41 -2.80 -11.69
CA ARG A 153 8.86 -2.94 -11.99
C ARG A 153 9.29 -2.37 -13.34
N ASN A 154 8.39 -2.29 -14.28
CA ASN A 154 8.67 -1.75 -15.62
C ASN A 154 8.66 -0.21 -15.68
N ASP A 155 8.28 0.47 -14.60
CA ASP A 155 8.24 1.94 -14.56
C ASP A 155 9.50 2.51 -13.90
N ASN A 156 10.20 3.38 -14.61
CA ASN A 156 11.44 4.01 -14.16
C ASN A 156 11.32 5.55 -14.01
N ARG A 157 10.10 6.08 -13.99
CA ARG A 157 9.85 7.54 -13.95
C ARG A 157 10.01 8.15 -12.57
N PHE A 158 9.93 7.33 -11.50
CA PHE A 158 9.88 7.79 -10.12
C PHE A 158 11.10 7.34 -9.32
N ILE A 159 11.31 7.96 -8.16
CA ILE A 159 12.33 7.52 -7.21
C ILE A 159 11.87 6.16 -6.65
N ARG A 160 12.51 5.09 -7.07
CA ARG A 160 12.21 3.73 -6.59
C ARG A 160 12.91 3.45 -5.28
N VAL A 161 12.23 2.74 -4.38
CA VAL A 161 12.79 2.14 -3.16
C VAL A 161 12.34 0.68 -3.08
N MET A 162 13.26 -0.19 -2.67
CA MET A 162 13.01 -1.63 -2.62
C MET A 162 12.45 -2.09 -1.28
N ASN A 163 12.65 -1.31 -0.23
CA ASN A 163 12.28 -1.65 1.15
C ASN A 163 12.31 -0.42 2.07
N TRP A 164 11.94 -0.63 3.31
CA TRP A 164 11.88 0.43 4.31
C TRP A 164 13.26 0.94 4.78
N GLU A 165 14.33 0.16 4.67
CA GLU A 165 15.69 0.64 4.93
C GLU A 165 16.13 1.68 3.91
N GLU A 166 15.70 1.56 2.65
CA GLU A 166 15.99 2.58 1.62
C GLU A 166 15.22 3.87 1.87
N ILE A 167 13.97 3.78 2.36
CA ILE A 167 13.21 4.96 2.80
C ILE A 167 13.91 5.63 3.97
N GLU A 168 14.37 4.86 4.96
CA GLU A 168 15.11 5.38 6.11
C GLU A 168 16.34 6.17 5.66
N ARG A 169 17.20 5.59 4.83
CA ARG A 169 18.40 6.26 4.31
C ARG A 169 18.12 7.51 3.51
N LYS A 170 16.94 7.59 2.89
CA LYS A 170 16.56 8.71 2.03
C LYS A 170 15.92 9.86 2.78
N LEU A 171 15.17 9.58 3.84
CA LEU A 171 14.33 10.57 4.52
C LEU A 171 14.79 10.90 5.94
N LEU A 172 15.58 10.05 6.58
CA LEU A 172 16.08 10.25 7.95
C LEU A 172 17.56 10.62 7.97
#